data_ce2120d770bf8f13c7b0b60d835f700e
#
_entry.id   ce2120d770bf8f13c7b0b60d835f700e
#
_cell.length_a   1.000
_cell.length_b   1.000
_cell.length_c   1.000
_cell.angle_alpha   90.00
_cell.angle_beta   90.00
_cell.angle_gamma   90.00
#
_symmetry.space_group_name_H-M   'P 1'
#
loop_
_entity.id
_entity.type
_entity.pdbx_description
1 polymer ?
#
loop_
_entity_poly.entity_id
_entity_poly.type
_entity_poly.pdbx_seq_one_letter_code
_entity_poly.pdbx_strand_id
1 'polypeptide(L)'
;MKNRRLRKSWVTLLVLAMMITAILAGCAKNDSAANRNTSEPSSNSGGTSANAEGEAPTLGGIPTSIEGEIVVWDWDEAFLTTMVPEFNKVFPNVKVKYTVVNNNDYMQKLQSGIASGSEVPDVILGEMNFRGQLFDLDVLDNLEQAPYHFSKDQLLDYLPPLLSNTKGELVGVDQSITPAGLGYRRDLAKEYLGTDDPNELSTLLPDWNAFIQKGIEVKEKSGGAVTMIASFDDAYRVLKGQTEQPYINGSTIELTERMKVPFEKLFAMRDAGILGKYEGYTPGWNASFAKGDNIFYPMAPWSPKWNVQANDPDGIGRWGLMAAPEGGFTYGGTSVSVYKNSKNKEVAWAYIYFCYLSSEGMETNYKKLGNMPGIKSFFEEHRDWLEAGTELDQFFNQNLSLTFYDDIVPEVTGSTQTKYDSIVQTAFNSLFPLWMKDTSIGVDGALEQFKEAVKNQAPEATIK
;
A
#
# COMPACT_ATOMS: atom_id res chain seq x y z
N MET A 1 52.93 -20.79 -12.10
CA MET A 1 53.43 -21.25 -13.41
C MET A 1 52.23 -21.42 -14.36
N LYS A 2 52.32 -20.66 -15.48
CA LYS A 2 51.77 -20.91 -16.81
C LYS A 2 50.25 -21.18 -16.94
N ASN A 3 49.47 -20.22 -17.44
CA ASN A 3 49.35 -19.71 -18.81
C ASN A 3 48.15 -20.28 -19.59
N ARG A 4 47.26 -19.33 -19.99
CA ARG A 4 46.73 -19.10 -21.36
C ARG A 4 45.65 -20.09 -21.85
N ARG A 5 44.54 -19.67 -22.47
CA ARG A 5 44.36 -18.73 -23.59
C ARG A 5 42.91 -18.37 -23.83
N LEU A 6 42.72 -17.13 -24.22
CA LEU A 6 41.59 -16.57 -24.95
C LEU A 6 41.19 -17.38 -26.20
N ARG A 7 39.90 -17.37 -26.56
CA ARG A 7 39.50 -17.34 -27.98
C ARG A 7 38.29 -16.43 -28.18
N LYS A 8 38.52 -15.39 -28.99
CA LYS A 8 37.56 -14.54 -29.68
C LYS A 8 37.07 -15.26 -30.94
N SER A 9 35.84 -14.98 -31.39
CA SER A 9 35.40 -14.87 -32.78
C SER A 9 33.98 -14.34 -32.75
N TRP A 10 33.65 -13.17 -33.16
CA TRP A 10 33.58 -12.57 -34.47
C TRP A 10 32.55 -13.23 -35.40
N VAL A 11 31.66 -12.33 -35.82
CA VAL A 11 31.15 -11.94 -37.15
C VAL A 11 29.73 -12.46 -37.38
N THR A 12 28.69 -11.73 -37.80
CA THR A 12 28.62 -10.69 -38.85
C THR A 12 27.29 -9.97 -38.82
N LEU A 13 27.31 -8.68 -39.12
CA LEU A 13 26.19 -7.86 -39.61
C LEU A 13 25.57 -8.41 -40.89
N LEU A 14 24.26 -8.23 -41.06
CA LEU A 14 23.66 -8.03 -42.37
C LEU A 14 22.50 -7.04 -42.30
N VAL A 15 22.72 -5.90 -42.93
CA VAL A 15 21.79 -4.81 -43.26
C VAL A 15 21.06 -5.22 -44.55
N LEU A 16 19.77 -5.01 -44.61
CA LEU A 16 19.15 -4.64 -45.90
C LEU A 16 17.89 -3.79 -45.64
N ALA A 17 17.95 -2.61 -46.21
CA ALA A 17 16.88 -1.62 -46.35
C ALA A 17 16.07 -1.88 -47.63
N MET A 18 14.97 -1.14 -47.74
CA MET A 18 14.14 -0.83 -48.93
C MET A 18 12.69 -1.31 -48.76
N MET A 19 11.66 -0.58 -49.09
CA MET A 19 11.44 0.69 -49.79
C MET A 19 10.02 1.20 -49.52
N ILE A 20 9.92 2.48 -49.67
CA ILE A 20 8.79 3.38 -49.69
C ILE A 20 7.79 3.05 -50.81
N THR A 21 6.49 3.18 -50.59
CA THR A 21 5.60 3.80 -51.59
C THR A 21 4.38 4.47 -50.93
N ALA A 22 4.29 5.76 -51.13
CA ALA A 22 3.11 6.59 -50.92
C ALA A 22 2.19 6.53 -52.14
N ILE A 23 0.88 6.57 -51.90
CA ILE A 23 -0.07 7.09 -52.92
C ILE A 23 -1.16 7.89 -52.18
N LEU A 24 -1.34 9.09 -52.69
CA LEU A 24 -2.28 10.12 -52.34
C LEU A 24 -3.66 9.96 -53.02
N ALA A 25 -4.61 10.66 -52.47
CA ALA A 25 -5.82 11.27 -53.07
C ALA A 25 -7.14 10.49 -52.88
N GLY A 26 -8.11 11.18 -52.29
CA GLY A 26 -9.13 11.88 -52.98
C GLY A 26 -10.25 12.42 -52.07
N CYS A 27 -10.51 13.69 -52.15
CA CYS A 27 -11.67 14.41 -51.60
C CYS A 27 -12.99 14.04 -52.31
N ALA A 28 -14.09 13.99 -51.55
CA ALA A 28 -15.39 14.50 -52.06
C ALA A 28 -16.32 14.86 -50.89
N LYS A 29 -16.84 16.07 -50.95
CA LYS A 29 -17.98 16.62 -50.18
C LYS A 29 -19.27 15.93 -50.56
N ASN A 30 -20.22 15.81 -49.65
CA ASN A 30 -21.54 16.48 -49.82
C ASN A 30 -22.40 16.45 -48.55
N ASP A 31 -23.12 17.55 -48.39
CA ASP A 31 -24.06 17.92 -47.37
C ASP A 31 -25.31 17.04 -47.31
N SER A 32 -25.93 16.87 -46.15
CA SER A 32 -27.34 17.21 -45.92
C SER A 32 -27.74 16.96 -44.46
N ALA A 33 -28.41 17.94 -43.90
CA ALA A 33 -28.97 18.05 -42.56
C ALA A 33 -30.14 17.10 -42.31
N ALA A 34 -30.25 16.60 -41.06
CA ALA A 34 -31.54 16.37 -40.40
C ALA A 34 -31.36 16.33 -38.88
N ASN A 35 -32.01 17.26 -38.28
CA ASN A 35 -32.19 17.54 -36.85
C ASN A 35 -32.98 16.42 -36.16
N ARG A 36 -32.46 15.90 -35.01
CA ARG A 36 -33.31 15.31 -33.96
C ARG A 36 -32.61 15.46 -32.61
N ASN A 37 -33.23 16.30 -31.78
CA ASN A 37 -32.97 16.38 -30.32
C ASN A 37 -33.22 15.03 -29.65
N THR A 38 -32.22 14.54 -28.92
CA THR A 38 -32.41 13.69 -27.75
C THR A 38 -31.39 14.12 -26.71
N SER A 39 -31.87 14.51 -25.56
CA SER A 39 -31.13 14.90 -24.37
C SER A 39 -30.43 13.69 -23.76
N GLU A 40 -29.09 13.72 -23.71
CA GLU A 40 -28.29 12.81 -22.92
C GLU A 40 -27.92 13.44 -21.58
N PRO A 41 -27.78 12.65 -20.50
CA PRO A 41 -27.35 13.16 -19.21
C PRO A 41 -25.85 13.40 -19.21
N SER A 42 -25.44 14.57 -18.72
CA SER A 42 -24.09 15.04 -18.57
C SER A 42 -23.31 14.13 -17.60
N SER A 43 -22.38 13.34 -18.13
CA SER A 43 -21.31 12.73 -17.35
C SER A 43 -20.21 13.78 -17.12
N ASN A 44 -19.99 14.12 -15.88
CA ASN A 44 -18.94 15.06 -15.47
C ASN A 44 -17.59 14.31 -15.42
N SER A 45 -16.96 14.11 -16.57
CA SER A 45 -15.59 13.60 -16.65
C SER A 45 -14.63 14.78 -16.39
N GLY A 46 -13.80 14.66 -15.36
CA GLY A 46 -12.71 15.60 -15.05
C GLY A 46 -11.61 15.62 -16.10
N GLY A 47 -11.97 16.01 -17.32
CA GLY A 47 -11.06 16.34 -18.38
C GLY A 47 -10.75 17.83 -18.36
N THR A 48 -9.62 18.24 -18.90
CA THR A 48 -9.24 19.63 -19.16
C THR A 48 -10.39 20.37 -19.83
N SER A 49 -11.20 21.10 -19.06
CA SER A 49 -12.24 21.96 -19.62
C SER A 49 -11.56 23.16 -20.26
N ALA A 50 -11.50 23.16 -21.58
CA ALA A 50 -11.24 24.40 -22.33
C ALA A 50 -12.48 25.29 -22.21
N ASN A 51 -12.47 26.22 -21.26
CA ASN A 51 -13.51 27.23 -21.13
C ASN A 51 -13.40 28.25 -22.27
N ALA A 52 -14.53 28.61 -22.84
CA ALA A 52 -14.62 29.68 -23.80
C ALA A 52 -14.32 31.04 -23.12
N GLU A 53 -13.38 31.78 -23.72
CA GLU A 53 -12.97 33.13 -23.40
C GLU A 53 -12.05 33.30 -22.17
N GLY A 54 -10.74 33.09 -22.38
CA GLY A 54 -9.68 33.83 -21.66
C GLY A 54 -9.15 33.26 -20.36
N GLU A 55 -9.72 32.18 -19.80
CA GLU A 55 -9.14 31.55 -18.61
C GLU A 55 -8.04 30.54 -18.99
N ALA A 56 -6.91 30.62 -18.29
CA ALA A 56 -5.83 29.65 -18.46
C ALA A 56 -6.33 28.24 -18.12
N PRO A 57 -5.88 27.18 -18.84
CA PRO A 57 -6.28 25.81 -18.53
C PRO A 57 -5.90 25.46 -17.08
N THR A 58 -6.79 24.74 -16.39
CA THR A 58 -6.60 24.34 -15.00
C THR A 58 -6.73 22.82 -14.85
N LEU A 59 -6.04 22.25 -13.85
CA LEU A 59 -6.25 20.90 -13.37
C LEU A 59 -6.65 20.96 -11.89
N GLY A 60 -7.85 20.49 -11.55
CA GLY A 60 -8.34 20.57 -10.17
C GLY A 60 -8.42 22.00 -9.61
N GLY A 61 -8.69 23.00 -10.48
CA GLY A 61 -8.68 24.40 -10.12
C GLY A 61 -7.27 25.05 -10.07
N ILE A 62 -6.21 24.28 -10.30
CA ILE A 62 -4.82 24.78 -10.28
C ILE A 62 -4.44 25.20 -11.70
N PRO A 63 -3.99 26.47 -11.94
CA PRO A 63 -3.56 26.90 -13.26
C PRO A 63 -2.38 26.07 -13.78
N THR A 64 -2.49 25.49 -14.97
CA THR A 64 -1.37 24.72 -15.56
C THR A 64 -0.17 25.57 -15.93
N SER A 65 -0.35 26.90 -15.94
CA SER A 65 0.71 27.89 -16.11
C SER A 65 1.50 28.20 -14.83
N ILE A 66 1.13 27.60 -13.68
CA ILE A 66 1.85 27.77 -12.42
C ILE A 66 3.33 27.46 -12.61
N GLU A 67 4.19 28.27 -12.01
CA GLU A 67 5.65 28.12 -12.10
C GLU A 67 6.28 28.00 -10.72
N GLY A 68 7.41 27.32 -10.64
CA GLY A 68 8.15 27.17 -9.40
C GLY A 68 9.06 25.93 -9.41
N GLU A 69 9.73 25.75 -8.29
CA GLU A 69 10.60 24.60 -8.07
C GLU A 69 10.20 23.93 -6.74
N ILE A 70 10.03 22.61 -6.74
CA ILE A 70 9.78 21.81 -5.53
C ILE A 70 10.83 20.72 -5.35
N VAL A 71 11.03 20.34 -4.10
CA VAL A 71 11.87 19.21 -3.69
C VAL A 71 10.96 18.07 -3.24
N VAL A 72 11.17 16.89 -3.81
CA VAL A 72 10.43 15.65 -3.47
C VAL A 72 11.44 14.60 -3.02
N TRP A 73 11.19 13.98 -1.88
CA TRP A 73 11.90 12.77 -1.45
C TRP A 73 10.97 11.58 -1.52
N ASP A 74 11.42 10.52 -2.16
CA ASP A 74 10.67 9.26 -2.24
C ASP A 74 11.66 8.10 -2.17
N TRP A 75 11.20 6.93 -1.78
CA TRP A 75 12.00 5.70 -1.82
C TRP A 75 11.75 4.86 -3.07
N ASP A 76 10.71 5.16 -3.83
CA ASP A 76 10.42 4.48 -5.10
C ASP A 76 10.94 5.29 -6.29
N GLU A 77 12.14 4.93 -6.78
CA GLU A 77 12.73 5.53 -7.97
C GLU A 77 11.88 5.32 -9.23
N ALA A 78 11.18 4.18 -9.32
CA ALA A 78 10.32 3.88 -10.46
C ALA A 78 9.10 4.83 -10.48
N PHE A 79 8.54 5.16 -9.31
CA PHE A 79 7.50 6.18 -9.20
C PHE A 79 8.00 7.54 -9.68
N LEU A 80 9.12 8.02 -9.16
CA LEU A 80 9.67 9.33 -9.50
C LEU A 80 9.98 9.46 -11.00
N THR A 81 10.65 8.46 -11.57
CA THR A 81 11.05 8.46 -12.98
C THR A 81 9.87 8.28 -13.95
N THR A 82 8.75 7.73 -13.48
CA THR A 82 7.51 7.60 -14.25
C THR A 82 6.64 8.85 -14.13
N MET A 83 6.37 9.33 -12.91
CA MET A 83 5.36 10.35 -12.67
C MET A 83 5.86 11.77 -12.94
N VAL A 84 7.14 12.09 -12.66
CA VAL A 84 7.66 13.44 -12.88
C VAL A 84 7.61 13.86 -14.35
N PRO A 85 8.00 13.03 -15.33
CA PRO A 85 7.82 13.38 -16.75
C PRO A 85 6.36 13.58 -17.17
N GLU A 86 5.44 12.75 -16.65
CA GLU A 86 4.00 12.89 -16.95
C GLU A 86 3.44 14.19 -16.35
N PHE A 87 3.77 14.47 -15.08
CA PHE A 87 3.44 15.74 -14.43
C PHE A 87 3.91 16.96 -15.22
N ASN A 88 5.14 16.94 -15.73
CA ASN A 88 5.72 18.06 -16.48
C ASN A 88 5.07 18.27 -17.87
N LYS A 89 4.31 17.31 -18.40
CA LYS A 89 3.50 17.54 -19.61
C LYS A 89 2.32 18.48 -19.33
N VAL A 90 1.76 18.40 -18.13
CA VAL A 90 0.62 19.22 -17.69
C VAL A 90 1.10 20.54 -17.07
N PHE A 91 2.18 20.51 -16.30
CA PHE A 91 2.77 21.67 -15.61
C PHE A 91 4.19 21.95 -16.11
N PRO A 92 4.36 22.44 -17.36
CA PRO A 92 5.67 22.54 -18.01
C PRO A 92 6.62 23.57 -17.36
N ASN A 93 6.08 24.52 -16.58
CA ASN A 93 6.85 25.57 -15.93
C ASN A 93 7.30 25.18 -14.50
N VAL A 94 6.93 23.99 -14.04
CA VAL A 94 7.33 23.50 -12.72
C VAL A 94 8.57 22.63 -12.86
N LYS A 95 9.55 22.90 -12.01
CA LYS A 95 10.74 22.08 -11.87
C LYS A 95 10.64 21.21 -10.63
N VAL A 96 10.69 19.90 -10.81
CA VAL A 96 10.72 18.92 -9.72
C VAL A 96 12.17 18.46 -9.51
N LYS A 97 12.74 18.77 -8.35
CA LYS A 97 13.99 18.18 -7.87
C LYS A 97 13.63 17.00 -6.97
N TYR A 98 14.10 15.83 -7.29
CA TYR A 98 13.81 14.67 -6.44
C TYR A 98 15.08 13.96 -5.97
N THR A 99 14.97 13.32 -4.83
CA THR A 99 16.02 12.50 -4.22
C THR A 99 15.43 11.18 -3.79
N VAL A 100 16.06 10.08 -4.19
CA VAL A 100 15.71 8.74 -3.67
C VAL A 100 16.31 8.61 -2.27
N VAL A 101 15.47 8.41 -1.28
CA VAL A 101 15.84 8.27 0.14
C VAL A 101 15.33 6.92 0.63
N ASN A 102 16.22 6.10 1.18
CA ASN A 102 15.80 4.81 1.74
C ASN A 102 14.71 5.01 2.81
N ASN A 103 13.66 4.20 2.79
CA ASN A 103 12.54 4.29 3.71
C ASN A 103 12.99 4.24 5.19
N ASN A 104 13.95 3.36 5.53
CA ASN A 104 14.46 3.23 6.90
C ASN A 104 15.19 4.49 7.40
N ASP A 105 15.75 5.29 6.50
CA ASP A 105 16.51 6.51 6.82
C ASP A 105 15.66 7.78 6.71
N TYR A 106 14.46 7.68 6.11
CA TYR A 106 13.64 8.81 5.72
C TYR A 106 13.29 9.72 6.89
N MET A 107 12.72 9.16 7.96
CA MET A 107 12.29 9.93 9.12
C MET A 107 13.46 10.61 9.84
N GLN A 108 14.60 9.92 9.98
CA GLN A 108 15.80 10.50 10.58
C GLN A 108 16.35 11.65 9.76
N LYS A 109 16.40 11.49 8.42
CA LYS A 109 16.86 12.55 7.50
C LYS A 109 15.93 13.76 7.55
N LEU A 110 14.60 13.53 7.56
CA LEU A 110 13.61 14.59 7.65
C LEU A 110 13.74 15.38 8.95
N GLN A 111 13.81 14.71 10.09
CA GLN A 111 13.99 15.37 11.39
C GLN A 111 15.28 16.16 11.47
N SER A 112 16.37 15.61 10.94
CA SER A 112 17.68 16.30 10.88
C SER A 112 17.63 17.54 10.00
N GLY A 113 16.94 17.47 8.85
CA GLY A 113 16.72 18.60 7.95
C GLY A 113 15.92 19.72 8.61
N ILE A 114 14.81 19.37 9.26
CA ILE A 114 13.97 20.34 9.99
C ILE A 114 14.76 21.00 11.12
N ALA A 115 15.50 20.23 11.93
CA ALA A 115 16.24 20.74 13.08
C ALA A 115 17.43 21.64 12.69
N SER A 116 18.11 21.35 11.58
CA SER A 116 19.27 22.11 11.09
C SER A 116 18.89 23.29 10.19
N GLY A 117 17.62 23.37 9.74
CA GLY A 117 17.19 24.33 8.72
C GLY A 117 17.83 24.06 7.34
N SER A 118 18.29 22.81 7.10
CA SER A 118 18.81 22.40 5.80
C SER A 118 17.66 22.05 4.83
N GLU A 119 17.97 21.45 3.68
CA GLU A 119 16.95 21.07 2.71
C GLU A 119 15.92 20.09 3.32
N VAL A 120 14.65 20.50 3.30
CA VAL A 120 13.48 19.71 3.67
C VAL A 120 12.61 19.60 2.42
N PRO A 121 12.04 18.45 2.08
CA PRO A 121 11.19 18.31 0.89
C PRO A 121 9.90 19.12 1.05
N ASP A 122 9.38 19.65 -0.06
CA ASP A 122 8.08 20.32 -0.12
C ASP A 122 6.92 19.32 -0.04
N VAL A 123 7.16 18.09 -0.55
CA VAL A 123 6.27 16.95 -0.48
C VAL A 123 6.85 15.90 0.46
N ILE A 124 6.15 15.61 1.54
CA ILE A 124 6.59 14.70 2.62
C ILE A 124 5.79 13.42 2.56
N LEU A 125 6.49 12.27 2.61
CA LEU A 125 5.91 10.94 2.71
C LEU A 125 5.86 10.48 4.17
N GLY A 126 4.73 9.91 4.57
CA GLY A 126 4.53 9.32 5.90
C GLY A 126 4.18 7.83 5.79
N GLU A 127 5.18 6.95 5.81
CA GLU A 127 4.95 5.51 5.83
C GLU A 127 4.43 5.06 7.20
N MET A 128 3.61 4.02 7.23
CA MET A 128 2.85 3.57 8.40
C MET A 128 3.71 3.38 9.67
N ASN A 129 4.95 2.91 9.53
CA ASN A 129 5.82 2.64 10.69
C ASN A 129 6.23 3.91 11.46
N PHE A 130 6.24 5.08 10.80
CA PHE A 130 6.62 6.36 11.41
C PHE A 130 5.57 7.47 11.21
N ARG A 131 4.48 7.20 10.53
CA ARG A 131 3.43 8.19 10.21
C ARG A 131 2.91 8.89 11.46
N GLY A 132 2.63 8.15 12.54
CA GLY A 132 2.18 8.73 13.79
C GLY A 132 3.19 9.70 14.42
N GLN A 133 4.49 9.41 14.35
CA GLN A 133 5.54 10.34 14.79
C GLN A 133 5.60 11.57 13.91
N LEU A 134 5.48 11.41 12.58
CA LEU A 134 5.47 12.51 11.63
C LEU A 134 4.29 13.47 11.88
N PHE A 135 3.10 12.91 12.11
CA PHE A 135 1.89 13.70 12.38
C PHE A 135 1.98 14.48 13.70
N ASP A 136 2.72 13.97 14.70
CA ASP A 136 2.95 14.64 15.98
C ASP A 136 3.94 15.83 15.88
N LEU A 137 4.76 15.89 14.80
CA LEU A 137 5.71 17.00 14.60
C LEU A 137 5.06 18.34 14.21
N ASP A 138 3.77 18.36 13.85
CA ASP A 138 3.03 19.55 13.40
C ASP A 138 3.70 20.30 12.22
N VAL A 139 4.29 19.53 11.30
CA VAL A 139 5.03 20.05 10.13
C VAL A 139 4.29 19.88 8.80
N LEU A 140 3.07 19.38 8.85
CA LEU A 140 2.22 19.12 7.69
C LEU A 140 1.06 20.11 7.64
N ASP A 141 0.66 20.51 6.44
CA ASP A 141 -0.49 21.40 6.25
C ASP A 141 -1.83 20.62 6.30
N ASN A 142 -2.88 21.32 6.74
CA ASN A 142 -4.24 20.82 6.68
C ASN A 142 -4.78 20.98 5.25
N LEU A 143 -5.01 19.86 4.55
CA LEU A 143 -5.44 19.85 3.15
C LEU A 143 -6.92 20.25 2.95
N GLU A 144 -7.72 20.32 4.01
CA GLU A 144 -9.10 20.82 3.95
C GLU A 144 -9.17 22.36 3.91
N GLN A 145 -8.06 23.06 4.17
CA GLN A 145 -7.94 24.52 4.18
C GLN A 145 -7.35 25.08 2.89
N ALA A 146 -7.38 26.42 2.75
CA ALA A 146 -6.70 27.09 1.66
C ALA A 146 -5.18 26.81 1.70
N PRO A 147 -4.52 26.65 0.55
CA PRO A 147 -5.05 26.79 -0.81
C PRO A 147 -5.65 25.51 -1.39
N TYR A 148 -5.70 24.40 -0.65
CA TYR A 148 -5.98 23.04 -1.12
C TYR A 148 -7.48 22.75 -1.28
N HIS A 149 -8.29 23.10 -0.26
CA HIS A 149 -9.74 22.85 -0.21
C HIS A 149 -10.15 21.41 -0.60
N PHE A 150 -9.32 20.43 -0.25
CA PHE A 150 -9.57 19.03 -0.56
C PHE A 150 -10.53 18.43 0.47
N SER A 151 -11.62 17.79 0.01
CA SER A 151 -12.57 17.13 0.89
C SER A 151 -12.18 15.68 1.13
N LYS A 152 -12.08 15.29 2.41
CA LYS A 152 -11.87 13.89 2.80
C LYS A 152 -12.98 12.94 2.37
N ASP A 153 -14.17 13.44 2.05
CA ASP A 153 -15.30 12.63 1.58
C ASP A 153 -15.04 11.99 0.20
N GLN A 154 -14.04 12.49 -0.53
CA GLN A 154 -13.58 11.88 -1.79
C GLN A 154 -12.76 10.60 -1.59
N LEU A 155 -12.21 10.40 -0.39
CA LEU A 155 -11.41 9.23 -0.05
C LEU A 155 -12.29 8.02 0.28
N LEU A 156 -11.77 6.80 0.08
CA LEU A 156 -12.39 5.58 0.60
C LEU A 156 -12.59 5.70 2.11
N ASP A 157 -13.70 5.18 2.64
CA ASP A 157 -14.20 5.46 3.99
C ASP A 157 -13.22 5.15 5.13
N TYR A 158 -12.34 4.18 4.95
CA TYR A 158 -11.34 3.82 5.97
C TYR A 158 -10.08 4.72 5.96
N LEU A 159 -9.86 5.53 4.91
CA LEU A 159 -8.64 6.33 4.75
C LEU A 159 -8.60 7.62 5.59
N PRO A 160 -9.69 8.40 5.76
CA PRO A 160 -9.63 9.65 6.51
C PRO A 160 -9.01 9.52 7.92
N PRO A 161 -9.31 8.51 8.73
CA PRO A 161 -8.64 8.33 10.02
C PRO A 161 -7.13 8.08 9.90
N LEU A 162 -6.69 7.35 8.85
CA LEU A 162 -5.28 7.05 8.60
C LEU A 162 -4.47 8.24 8.11
N LEU A 163 -5.14 9.23 7.51
CA LEU A 163 -4.54 10.40 6.87
C LEU A 163 -4.73 11.69 7.68
N SER A 164 -5.37 11.58 8.84
CA SER A 164 -5.61 12.70 9.76
C SER A 164 -4.69 12.61 10.98
N ASN A 165 -4.24 13.78 11.44
CA ASN A 165 -3.50 13.91 12.68
C ASN A 165 -4.43 13.75 13.91
N THR A 166 -3.86 13.78 15.12
CA THR A 166 -4.62 13.64 16.37
C THR A 166 -5.56 14.81 16.67
N LYS A 167 -5.49 15.91 15.91
CA LYS A 167 -6.45 17.03 15.96
C LYS A 167 -7.65 16.82 15.02
N GLY A 168 -7.67 15.74 14.24
CA GLY A 168 -8.68 15.45 13.23
C GLY A 168 -8.51 16.21 11.91
N GLU A 169 -7.38 16.88 11.70
CA GLU A 169 -7.05 17.60 10.48
C GLU A 169 -6.53 16.61 9.43
N LEU A 170 -7.07 16.66 8.22
CA LEU A 170 -6.56 15.87 7.10
C LEU A 170 -5.22 16.45 6.64
N VAL A 171 -4.13 15.72 6.85
CA VAL A 171 -2.76 16.21 6.59
C VAL A 171 -2.09 15.48 5.44
N GLY A 172 -2.77 14.57 4.76
CA GLY A 172 -2.22 13.86 3.61
C GLY A 172 -3.31 13.23 2.74
N VAL A 173 -2.90 12.79 1.56
CA VAL A 173 -3.63 11.85 0.71
C VAL A 173 -2.91 10.52 0.67
N ASP A 174 -3.55 9.47 0.23
CA ASP A 174 -2.92 8.15 0.17
C ASP A 174 -2.12 7.97 -1.12
N GLN A 175 -0.92 7.42 -1.03
CA GLN A 175 -0.09 7.10 -2.19
C GLN A 175 -0.67 5.93 -2.98
N SER A 176 -1.13 4.92 -2.27
CA SER A 176 -1.80 3.72 -2.78
C SER A 176 -2.53 3.06 -1.64
N ILE A 177 -3.77 2.61 -1.88
CA ILE A 177 -4.54 1.90 -0.85
C ILE A 177 -3.81 0.64 -0.38
N THR A 178 -4.01 0.32 0.88
CA THR A 178 -3.39 -0.84 1.52
C THR A 178 -4.37 -1.68 2.33
N PRO A 179 -5.58 -1.95 1.79
CA PRO A 179 -6.43 -2.99 2.37
C PRO A 179 -5.70 -4.31 2.25
N ALA A 180 -5.81 -5.17 3.24
CA ALA A 180 -5.07 -6.43 3.25
C ALA A 180 -5.95 -7.61 3.62
N GLY A 181 -5.67 -8.71 2.97
CA GLY A 181 -6.20 -10.04 3.24
C GLY A 181 -5.07 -11.05 3.43
N LEU A 182 -5.35 -12.29 3.12
CA LEU A 182 -4.39 -13.38 3.14
C LEU A 182 -4.07 -13.83 1.72
N GLY A 183 -2.81 -13.63 1.29
CA GLY A 183 -2.26 -14.33 0.15
C GLY A 183 -1.99 -15.78 0.53
N TYR A 184 -2.22 -16.71 -0.39
CA TYR A 184 -2.07 -18.12 -0.08
C TYR A 184 -1.46 -18.95 -1.23
N ARG A 185 -0.80 -20.02 -0.87
CA ARG A 185 -0.31 -21.06 -1.77
C ARG A 185 -1.45 -21.96 -2.19
N ARG A 186 -1.88 -21.86 -3.47
CA ARG A 186 -2.99 -22.68 -4.02
C ARG A 186 -2.72 -24.15 -3.94
N ASP A 187 -1.50 -24.58 -4.25
CA ASP A 187 -1.09 -25.97 -4.20
C ASP A 187 -1.24 -26.57 -2.78
N LEU A 188 -0.77 -25.84 -1.76
CA LEU A 188 -0.88 -26.27 -0.37
C LEU A 188 -2.33 -26.20 0.15
N ALA A 189 -3.06 -25.15 -0.19
CA ALA A 189 -4.46 -25.02 0.17
C ALA A 189 -5.28 -26.19 -0.41
N LYS A 190 -5.10 -26.51 -1.68
CA LYS A 190 -5.75 -27.66 -2.31
C LYS A 190 -5.39 -28.98 -1.68
N GLU A 191 -4.10 -29.22 -1.39
CA GLU A 191 -3.63 -30.46 -0.79
C GLU A 191 -4.12 -30.63 0.66
N TYR A 192 -4.04 -29.59 1.47
CA TYR A 192 -4.27 -29.71 2.92
C TYR A 192 -5.66 -29.25 3.37
N LEU A 193 -6.26 -28.24 2.70
CA LEU A 193 -7.60 -27.73 3.03
C LEU A 193 -8.69 -28.25 2.08
N GLY A 194 -8.31 -28.85 0.96
CA GLY A 194 -9.23 -29.47 0.00
C GLY A 194 -9.70 -28.58 -1.14
N THR A 195 -9.41 -27.31 -1.09
CA THR A 195 -9.74 -26.34 -2.16
C THR A 195 -8.65 -25.30 -2.35
N ASP A 196 -8.58 -24.74 -3.54
CA ASP A 196 -7.74 -23.60 -3.91
C ASP A 196 -8.56 -22.38 -4.41
N ASP A 197 -9.89 -22.48 -4.33
CA ASP A 197 -10.82 -21.40 -4.63
C ASP A 197 -10.93 -20.41 -3.46
N PRO A 198 -10.77 -19.07 -3.69
CA PRO A 198 -10.78 -18.10 -2.61
C PRO A 198 -12.14 -18.01 -1.89
N ASN A 199 -13.26 -18.20 -2.60
CA ASN A 199 -14.59 -18.11 -1.99
C ASN A 199 -14.89 -19.35 -1.14
N GLU A 200 -14.46 -20.54 -1.61
CA GLU A 200 -14.58 -21.77 -0.82
C GLU A 200 -13.68 -21.71 0.41
N LEU A 201 -12.46 -21.14 0.30
CA LEU A 201 -11.56 -20.92 1.44
C LEU A 201 -12.17 -19.94 2.45
N SER A 202 -12.77 -18.84 2.01
CA SER A 202 -13.46 -17.88 2.89
C SER A 202 -14.64 -18.53 3.61
N THR A 203 -15.37 -19.42 2.93
CA THR A 203 -16.45 -20.21 3.54
C THR A 203 -15.92 -21.23 4.55
N LEU A 204 -14.76 -21.82 4.28
CA LEU A 204 -14.12 -22.82 5.16
C LEU A 204 -13.49 -22.19 6.40
N LEU A 205 -13.03 -20.93 6.28
CA LEU A 205 -12.26 -20.18 7.28
C LEU A 205 -12.95 -18.87 7.65
N PRO A 206 -14.23 -18.88 8.10
CA PRO A 206 -15.00 -17.65 8.32
C PRO A 206 -14.50 -16.85 9.54
N ASP A 207 -13.86 -17.51 10.48
CA ASP A 207 -13.34 -16.93 11.71
C ASP A 207 -12.02 -17.58 12.14
N TRP A 208 -11.36 -16.99 13.13
CA TRP A 208 -10.07 -17.49 13.63
C TRP A 208 -10.18 -18.81 14.38
N ASN A 209 -11.34 -19.17 14.90
CA ASN A 209 -11.53 -20.49 15.52
C ASN A 209 -11.54 -21.60 14.46
N ALA A 210 -12.28 -21.40 13.37
CA ALA A 210 -12.27 -22.31 12.23
C ALA A 210 -10.85 -22.41 11.62
N PHE A 211 -10.15 -21.27 11.49
CA PHE A 211 -8.76 -21.21 11.02
C PHE A 211 -7.83 -22.07 11.90
N ILE A 212 -7.93 -21.95 13.23
CA ILE A 212 -7.13 -22.74 14.18
C ILE A 212 -7.46 -24.22 14.06
N GLN A 213 -8.74 -24.60 14.00
CA GLN A 213 -9.15 -26.00 13.87
C GLN A 213 -8.64 -26.63 12.57
N LYS A 214 -8.76 -25.92 11.43
CA LYS A 214 -8.20 -26.37 10.15
C LYS A 214 -6.67 -26.42 10.19
N GLY A 215 -6.04 -25.52 10.91
CA GLY A 215 -4.60 -25.54 11.09
C GLY A 215 -4.09 -26.76 11.86
N ILE A 216 -4.84 -27.24 12.86
CA ILE A 216 -4.53 -28.49 13.56
C ILE A 216 -4.64 -29.67 12.58
N GLU A 217 -5.70 -29.74 11.77
CA GLU A 217 -5.85 -30.75 10.72
C GLU A 217 -4.71 -30.75 9.70
N VAL A 218 -4.28 -29.54 9.25
CA VAL A 218 -3.13 -29.35 8.36
C VAL A 218 -1.84 -29.86 8.99
N LYS A 219 -1.60 -29.50 10.25
CA LYS A 219 -0.42 -29.95 11.00
C LYS A 219 -0.38 -31.48 11.13
N GLU A 220 -1.50 -32.10 11.46
CA GLU A 220 -1.59 -33.57 11.57
C GLU A 220 -1.36 -34.22 10.21
N LYS A 221 -2.04 -33.77 9.16
CA LYS A 221 -1.94 -34.29 7.80
C LYS A 221 -0.54 -34.14 7.19
N SER A 222 0.14 -33.02 7.48
CA SER A 222 1.49 -32.74 6.99
C SER A 222 2.61 -33.32 7.87
N GLY A 223 2.26 -33.92 9.03
CA GLY A 223 3.25 -34.33 10.03
C GLY A 223 4.04 -33.12 10.61
N GLY A 224 3.44 -31.93 10.61
CA GLY A 224 4.04 -30.69 11.07
C GLY A 224 4.99 -30.03 10.07
N ALA A 225 4.99 -30.48 8.82
CA ALA A 225 5.85 -29.89 7.78
C ALA A 225 5.26 -28.59 7.18
N VAL A 226 3.94 -28.42 7.26
CA VAL A 226 3.23 -27.23 6.75
C VAL A 226 2.49 -26.54 7.89
N THR A 227 2.57 -25.20 7.89
CA THR A 227 1.90 -24.34 8.87
C THR A 227 0.90 -23.40 8.19
N MET A 228 -0.01 -22.81 8.96
CA MET A 228 -1.04 -21.93 8.42
C MET A 228 -0.50 -20.56 8.06
N ILE A 229 0.19 -19.89 8.97
CA ILE A 229 0.80 -18.56 8.74
C ILE A 229 2.31 -18.66 8.92
N ALA A 230 3.07 -17.94 8.08
CA ALA A 230 4.52 -18.05 8.01
C ALA A 230 5.25 -17.65 9.31
N SER A 231 4.68 -16.71 10.07
CA SER A 231 5.34 -16.22 11.28
C SER A 231 4.35 -15.76 12.36
N PHE A 232 4.85 -15.66 13.59
CA PHE A 232 4.11 -15.15 14.73
C PHE A 232 3.79 -13.64 14.58
N ASP A 233 4.73 -12.88 14.07
CA ASP A 233 4.57 -11.45 13.82
C ASP A 233 3.63 -11.15 12.64
N ASP A 234 3.56 -12.01 11.62
CA ASP A 234 2.54 -11.93 10.58
C ASP A 234 1.13 -12.14 11.15
N ALA A 235 0.95 -13.17 11.99
CA ALA A 235 -0.33 -13.41 12.64
C ALA A 235 -0.73 -12.23 13.56
N TYR A 236 0.21 -11.70 14.35
CA TYR A 236 -0.04 -10.51 15.17
C TYR A 236 -0.46 -9.32 14.34
N ARG A 237 0.21 -9.08 13.21
CA ARG A 237 -0.10 -7.96 12.29
C ARG A 237 -1.54 -8.00 11.82
N VAL A 238 -2.01 -9.17 11.39
CA VAL A 238 -3.41 -9.37 10.97
C VAL A 238 -4.36 -9.09 12.13
N LEU A 239 -4.18 -9.79 13.24
CA LEU A 239 -5.05 -9.70 14.41
C LEU A 239 -5.11 -8.29 15.02
N LYS A 240 -3.96 -7.61 15.12
CA LYS A 240 -3.89 -6.20 15.55
C LYS A 240 -4.61 -5.28 14.57
N GLY A 241 -4.44 -5.51 13.26
CA GLY A 241 -5.03 -4.68 12.21
C GLY A 241 -6.55 -4.76 12.14
N GLN A 242 -7.14 -5.85 12.61
CA GLN A 242 -8.60 -6.07 12.67
C GLN A 242 -9.26 -5.47 13.92
N THR A 243 -8.50 -4.83 14.81
CA THR A 243 -9.10 -4.20 15.99
C THR A 243 -9.79 -2.88 15.59
N GLU A 244 -11.09 -2.77 15.80
CA GLU A 244 -11.91 -1.63 15.37
C GLU A 244 -11.64 -0.34 16.13
N GLN A 245 -11.15 -0.43 17.37
CA GLN A 245 -11.02 0.73 18.25
C GLN A 245 -9.57 1.18 18.43
N PRO A 246 -9.28 2.50 18.43
CA PRO A 246 -7.94 2.97 18.70
C PRO A 246 -7.50 2.55 20.12
N TYR A 247 -6.29 2.01 20.29
CA TYR A 247 -5.74 1.65 21.59
C TYR A 247 -5.04 2.82 22.29
N ILE A 248 -5.01 3.98 21.65
CA ILE A 248 -4.45 5.21 22.20
C ILE A 248 -5.54 6.26 22.29
N ASN A 249 -5.72 6.80 23.50
CA ASN A 249 -6.64 7.89 23.78
C ASN A 249 -5.88 9.00 24.53
N GLY A 250 -5.50 10.06 23.81
CA GLY A 250 -4.63 11.10 24.33
C GLY A 250 -3.26 10.52 24.74
N SER A 251 -2.90 10.60 26.01
CA SER A 251 -1.68 10.00 26.58
C SER A 251 -1.92 8.64 27.25
N THR A 252 -3.11 8.08 27.14
CA THR A 252 -3.45 6.76 27.68
C THR A 252 -3.36 5.71 26.59
N ILE A 253 -2.61 4.63 26.83
CA ILE A 253 -2.46 3.48 25.95
C ILE A 253 -3.17 2.29 26.59
N GLU A 254 -4.27 1.85 26.00
CA GLU A 254 -5.16 0.81 26.55
C GLU A 254 -4.80 -0.57 26.02
N LEU A 255 -3.61 -1.07 26.34
CA LEU A 255 -3.08 -2.33 25.81
C LEU A 255 -3.88 -3.54 26.24
N THR A 256 -4.26 -3.61 27.53
CA THR A 256 -4.97 -4.79 28.05
C THR A 256 -6.30 -4.99 27.31
N GLU A 257 -7.12 -3.94 27.23
CA GLU A 257 -8.43 -4.04 26.59
C GLU A 257 -8.33 -4.33 25.09
N ARG A 258 -7.37 -3.65 24.42
CA ARG A 258 -7.21 -3.74 22.98
C ARG A 258 -6.49 -5.00 22.50
N MET A 259 -5.49 -5.45 23.23
CA MET A 259 -4.65 -6.55 22.79
C MET A 259 -5.06 -7.90 23.38
N LYS A 260 -6.01 -7.93 24.33
CA LYS A 260 -6.42 -9.18 24.94
C LYS A 260 -6.94 -10.20 23.91
N VAL A 261 -7.94 -9.83 23.13
CA VAL A 261 -8.53 -10.72 22.11
C VAL A 261 -7.52 -11.09 21.01
N PRO A 262 -6.78 -10.14 20.40
CA PRO A 262 -5.67 -10.47 19.51
C PRO A 262 -4.65 -11.45 20.11
N PHE A 263 -4.26 -11.26 21.37
CA PHE A 263 -3.30 -12.15 22.03
C PHE A 263 -3.89 -13.52 22.34
N GLU A 264 -5.15 -13.62 22.75
CA GLU A 264 -5.83 -14.90 22.94
C GLU A 264 -5.81 -15.74 21.66
N LYS A 265 -6.14 -15.13 20.51
CA LYS A 265 -6.09 -15.79 19.21
C LYS A 265 -4.66 -16.15 18.78
N LEU A 266 -3.73 -15.21 18.93
CA LEU A 266 -2.31 -15.39 18.58
C LEU A 266 -1.66 -16.53 19.37
N PHE A 267 -1.89 -16.56 20.68
CA PHE A 267 -1.34 -17.59 21.56
C PHE A 267 -2.03 -18.93 21.35
N ALA A 268 -3.33 -18.95 21.04
CA ALA A 268 -4.01 -20.17 20.65
C ALA A 268 -3.43 -20.77 19.35
N MET A 269 -3.09 -19.96 18.36
CA MET A 269 -2.39 -20.40 17.14
C MET A 269 -0.99 -20.95 17.45
N ARG A 270 -0.24 -20.27 18.34
CA ARG A 270 1.09 -20.70 18.80
C ARG A 270 0.99 -22.08 19.48
N ASP A 271 0.07 -22.22 20.44
CA ASP A 271 -0.04 -23.42 21.27
C ASP A 271 -0.60 -24.62 20.45
N ALA A 272 -1.42 -24.34 19.43
CA ALA A 272 -1.80 -25.31 18.42
C ALA A 272 -0.61 -25.72 17.52
N GLY A 273 0.45 -24.92 17.46
CA GLY A 273 1.64 -25.15 16.65
C GLY A 273 1.37 -25.03 15.16
N ILE A 274 0.51 -24.09 14.78
CA ILE A 274 0.12 -23.83 13.39
C ILE A 274 0.82 -22.59 12.80
N LEU A 275 1.65 -21.92 13.58
CA LEU A 275 2.48 -20.79 13.12
C LEU A 275 3.85 -21.28 12.67
N GLY A 276 4.33 -20.73 11.58
CA GLY A 276 5.69 -20.92 11.09
C GLY A 276 6.72 -20.28 12.02
N LYS A 277 7.97 -20.64 11.82
CA LYS A 277 9.10 -20.23 12.65
C LYS A 277 9.88 -19.05 12.11
N TYR A 278 9.40 -18.44 11.06
CA TYR A 278 10.06 -17.31 10.43
C TYR A 278 9.80 -16.02 11.21
N GLU A 279 10.64 -15.04 10.98
CA GLU A 279 10.43 -13.66 11.38
C GLU A 279 10.27 -12.83 10.11
N GLY A 280 9.26 -11.98 10.05
CA GLY A 280 8.92 -11.20 8.87
C GLY A 280 10.08 -10.39 8.30
N TYR A 281 10.17 -10.33 6.99
CA TYR A 281 11.21 -9.60 6.24
C TYR A 281 12.66 -10.09 6.45
N THR A 282 12.86 -11.20 7.11
CA THR A 282 14.18 -11.85 7.17
C THR A 282 14.45 -12.67 5.90
N PRO A 283 15.72 -12.97 5.56
CA PRO A 283 16.04 -13.83 4.43
C PRO A 283 15.33 -15.20 4.48
N GLY A 284 15.11 -15.74 5.68
CA GLY A 284 14.37 -17.00 5.87
C GLY A 284 12.90 -16.89 5.50
N TRP A 285 12.25 -15.81 5.92
CA TRP A 285 10.86 -15.50 5.56
C TRP A 285 10.73 -15.26 4.06
N ASN A 286 11.62 -14.49 3.45
CA ASN A 286 11.63 -14.30 2.01
C ASN A 286 11.75 -15.62 1.26
N ALA A 287 12.68 -16.47 1.65
CA ALA A 287 12.87 -17.79 1.03
C ALA A 287 11.67 -18.74 1.22
N SER A 288 10.81 -18.52 2.23
CA SER A 288 9.66 -19.37 2.50
C SER A 288 8.56 -19.27 1.43
N PHE A 289 8.48 -18.16 0.68
CA PHE A 289 7.51 -18.01 -0.41
C PHE A 289 7.65 -19.10 -1.46
N ALA A 290 8.86 -19.35 -1.94
CA ALA A 290 9.13 -20.41 -2.93
C ALA A 290 9.15 -21.82 -2.29
N LYS A 291 9.48 -21.93 -0.99
CA LYS A 291 9.71 -23.21 -0.33
C LYS A 291 8.44 -24.05 -0.16
N GLY A 292 7.30 -23.42 0.14
CA GLY A 292 6.03 -24.11 0.30
C GLY A 292 5.90 -24.87 1.61
N ASP A 293 6.25 -24.26 2.71
CA ASP A 293 6.05 -24.77 4.07
C ASP A 293 5.04 -23.95 4.89
N ASN A 294 4.40 -22.94 4.27
CA ASN A 294 3.33 -22.16 4.89
C ASN A 294 2.24 -21.90 3.85
N ILE A 295 0.98 -21.91 4.29
CA ILE A 295 -0.15 -21.72 3.39
C ILE A 295 -0.42 -20.22 3.19
N PHE A 296 -0.52 -19.41 4.27
CA PHE A 296 -0.99 -18.04 4.24
C PHE A 296 0.08 -17.03 4.64
N TYR A 297 -0.01 -15.84 4.04
CA TYR A 297 0.81 -14.66 4.30
C TYR A 297 -0.06 -13.41 4.27
N PRO A 298 0.14 -12.39 5.14
CA PRO A 298 -0.52 -11.11 5.00
C PRO A 298 -0.21 -10.49 3.63
N MET A 299 -1.23 -9.98 2.94
CA MET A 299 -1.06 -9.46 1.59
C MET A 299 -1.90 -8.19 1.37
N ALA A 300 -1.24 -7.08 1.08
CA ALA A 300 -1.79 -5.81 0.61
C ALA A 300 -1.47 -5.63 -0.90
N PRO A 301 -2.03 -4.64 -1.62
CA PRO A 301 -1.84 -4.46 -3.06
C PRO A 301 -0.38 -4.39 -3.54
N TRP A 302 0.54 -3.92 -2.70
CA TRP A 302 1.97 -3.90 -3.00
C TRP A 302 2.66 -5.27 -2.83
N SER A 303 2.12 -6.15 -1.99
CA SER A 303 2.75 -7.43 -1.62
C SER A 303 2.90 -8.41 -2.79
N PRO A 304 1.98 -8.52 -3.76
CA PRO A 304 2.14 -9.38 -4.93
C PRO A 304 3.45 -9.15 -5.68
N LYS A 305 3.83 -7.90 -5.88
CA LYS A 305 5.08 -7.53 -6.57
C LYS A 305 6.31 -7.70 -5.68
N TRP A 306 6.27 -7.09 -4.50
CA TRP A 306 7.45 -6.92 -3.65
C TRP A 306 7.76 -8.12 -2.76
N ASN A 307 6.74 -8.90 -2.39
CA ASN A 307 6.93 -10.10 -1.57
C ASN A 307 6.83 -11.37 -2.41
N VAL A 308 5.73 -11.56 -3.14
CA VAL A 308 5.49 -12.82 -3.83
C VAL A 308 6.36 -12.98 -5.06
N GLN A 309 6.18 -12.12 -6.06
CA GLN A 309 6.93 -12.23 -7.33
C GLN A 309 8.44 -12.08 -7.14
N ALA A 310 8.87 -11.20 -6.21
CA ALA A 310 10.29 -11.02 -5.89
C ALA A 310 10.94 -12.25 -5.28
N ASN A 311 10.19 -13.07 -4.51
CA ASN A 311 10.74 -14.21 -3.78
C ASN A 311 10.30 -15.57 -4.35
N ASP A 312 9.32 -15.61 -5.24
CA ASP A 312 8.85 -16.80 -5.98
C ASP A 312 8.55 -16.44 -7.45
N PRO A 313 9.55 -16.01 -8.23
CA PRO A 313 9.36 -15.54 -9.62
C PRO A 313 8.78 -16.61 -10.55
N ASP A 314 9.00 -17.89 -10.26
CA ASP A 314 8.49 -19.04 -10.99
C ASP A 314 7.11 -19.51 -10.48
N GLY A 315 6.48 -18.72 -9.61
CA GLY A 315 5.22 -19.03 -8.93
C GLY A 315 3.94 -18.71 -9.70
N ILE A 316 3.99 -18.61 -11.02
CA ILE A 316 2.83 -18.28 -11.87
C ILE A 316 1.68 -19.25 -11.60
N GLY A 317 0.49 -18.72 -11.26
CA GLY A 317 -0.72 -19.50 -10.94
C GLY A 317 -0.68 -20.24 -9.59
N ARG A 318 0.43 -20.17 -8.85
CA ARG A 318 0.62 -20.86 -7.56
C ARG A 318 0.03 -20.11 -6.39
N TRP A 319 -0.26 -18.83 -6.56
CA TRP A 319 -0.71 -17.93 -5.52
C TRP A 319 -2.16 -17.50 -5.71
N GLY A 320 -2.84 -17.26 -4.60
CA GLY A 320 -4.17 -16.66 -4.57
C GLY A 320 -4.26 -15.62 -3.46
N LEU A 321 -5.35 -14.86 -3.45
CA LEU A 321 -5.69 -13.86 -2.45
C LEU A 321 -7.13 -14.09 -1.98
N MET A 322 -7.38 -13.99 -0.67
CA MET A 322 -8.70 -14.02 -0.06
C MET A 322 -8.80 -12.98 1.06
N ALA A 323 -10.01 -12.59 1.46
CA ALA A 323 -10.22 -11.85 2.70
C ALA A 323 -9.70 -12.67 3.89
N ALA A 324 -9.17 -12.01 4.91
CA ALA A 324 -8.78 -12.70 6.14
C ALA A 324 -10.02 -13.14 6.92
N PRO A 325 -9.92 -14.21 7.75
CA PRO A 325 -10.99 -14.54 8.68
C PRO A 325 -11.40 -13.31 9.51
N GLU A 326 -12.69 -13.10 9.72
CA GLU A 326 -13.27 -11.95 10.45
C GLU A 326 -13.06 -10.56 9.82
N GLY A 327 -12.57 -10.48 8.56
CA GLY A 327 -12.50 -9.23 7.81
C GLY A 327 -11.12 -8.74 7.41
N GLY A 328 -11.10 -7.64 6.66
CA GLY A 328 -9.89 -6.98 6.18
C GLY A 328 -9.13 -6.21 7.26
N PHE A 329 -7.90 -5.82 6.96
CA PHE A 329 -7.05 -4.99 7.81
C PHE A 329 -6.20 -4.07 6.93
N THR A 330 -5.45 -3.14 7.52
CA THR A 330 -4.48 -2.32 6.79
C THR A 330 -3.06 -2.87 6.95
N TYR A 331 -2.30 -2.89 5.86
CA TYR A 331 -0.92 -3.38 5.88
C TYR A 331 0.01 -2.48 5.07
N GLY A 332 0.81 -1.67 5.76
CA GLY A 332 1.63 -0.62 5.16
C GLY A 332 0.81 0.63 4.86
N GLY A 333 1.22 1.34 3.82
CA GLY A 333 0.58 2.57 3.36
C GLY A 333 1.37 3.82 3.67
N THR A 334 1.26 4.77 2.75
CA THR A 334 2.04 6.01 2.77
C THR A 334 1.12 7.19 2.56
N SER A 335 1.11 8.13 3.53
CA SER A 335 0.51 9.45 3.32
C SER A 335 1.44 10.33 2.52
N VAL A 336 0.88 11.14 1.63
CA VAL A 336 1.60 12.16 0.85
C VAL A 336 1.06 13.52 1.27
N SER A 337 1.93 14.38 1.76
CA SER A 337 1.59 15.59 2.49
C SER A 337 2.37 16.80 1.97
N VAL A 338 1.84 17.99 2.18
CA VAL A 338 2.56 19.24 1.92
C VAL A 338 3.29 19.69 3.19
N TYR A 339 4.57 20.05 3.05
CA TYR A 339 5.33 20.63 4.15
C TYR A 339 4.79 22.00 4.52
N LYS A 340 4.40 22.18 5.80
CA LYS A 340 3.75 23.39 6.32
C LYS A 340 4.56 24.67 6.09
N ASN A 341 5.89 24.59 6.08
CA ASN A 341 6.78 25.72 5.87
C ASN A 341 7.33 25.82 4.44
N SER A 342 6.80 25.03 3.50
CA SER A 342 7.12 25.15 2.07
C SER A 342 6.83 26.58 1.58
N LYS A 343 7.70 27.08 0.74
CA LYS A 343 7.49 28.37 0.03
C LYS A 343 6.70 28.20 -1.26
N ASN A 344 6.50 26.95 -1.68
CA ASN A 344 5.90 26.56 -2.96
C ASN A 344 4.69 25.64 -2.74
N LYS A 345 3.84 25.93 -1.74
CA LYS A 345 2.72 25.09 -1.32
C LYS A 345 1.76 24.73 -2.46
N GLU A 346 1.40 25.72 -3.29
CA GLU A 346 0.51 25.51 -4.43
C GLU A 346 1.15 24.61 -5.50
N VAL A 347 2.47 24.74 -5.71
CA VAL A 347 3.21 23.89 -6.64
C VAL A 347 3.35 22.46 -6.09
N ALA A 348 3.61 22.30 -4.78
CA ALA A 348 3.64 21.01 -4.12
C ALA A 348 2.27 20.32 -4.19
N TRP A 349 1.19 21.11 -4.01
CA TRP A 349 -0.16 20.61 -4.18
C TRP A 349 -0.49 20.21 -5.62
N ALA A 350 -0.04 20.99 -6.62
CA ALA A 350 -0.19 20.64 -8.03
C ALA A 350 0.43 19.26 -8.34
N TYR A 351 1.61 18.99 -7.78
CA TYR A 351 2.28 17.70 -7.92
C TYR A 351 1.47 16.57 -7.25
N ILE A 352 1.02 16.75 -6.00
CA ILE A 352 0.21 15.78 -5.27
C ILE A 352 -1.12 15.54 -6.01
N TYR A 353 -1.78 16.62 -6.42
CA TYR A 353 -3.06 16.53 -7.12
C TYR A 353 -2.91 15.76 -8.42
N PHE A 354 -1.91 16.09 -9.23
CA PHE A 354 -1.67 15.34 -10.46
C PHE A 354 -1.42 13.85 -10.19
N CYS A 355 -0.47 13.53 -9.32
CA CYS A 355 -0.02 12.16 -9.13
C CYS A 355 -1.10 11.23 -8.53
N TYR A 356 -1.96 11.75 -7.64
CA TYR A 356 -2.80 10.91 -6.78
C TYR A 356 -4.31 11.21 -6.85
N LEU A 357 -4.70 12.35 -7.43
CA LEU A 357 -6.08 12.82 -7.42
C LEU A 357 -6.65 13.10 -8.82
N SER A 358 -5.81 13.34 -9.83
CA SER A 358 -6.27 13.54 -11.20
C SER A 358 -6.45 12.21 -11.92
N SER A 359 -7.47 12.12 -12.81
CA SER A 359 -7.72 10.91 -13.60
C SER A 359 -6.49 10.47 -14.40
N GLU A 360 -5.77 11.41 -15.04
CA GLU A 360 -4.57 11.13 -15.86
C GLU A 360 -3.41 10.59 -15.02
N GLY A 361 -3.16 11.20 -13.86
CA GLY A 361 -2.11 10.75 -12.93
C GLY A 361 -2.46 9.42 -12.29
N MET A 362 -3.71 9.22 -11.84
CA MET A 362 -4.18 7.97 -11.29
C MET A 362 -4.13 6.83 -12.31
N GLU A 363 -4.50 7.10 -13.58
CA GLU A 363 -4.39 6.12 -14.66
C GLU A 363 -2.93 5.64 -14.84
N THR A 364 -2.01 6.59 -14.92
CA THR A 364 -0.58 6.29 -15.05
C THR A 364 -0.07 5.49 -13.86
N ASN A 365 -0.43 5.91 -12.66
CA ASN A 365 -0.02 5.29 -11.41
C ASN A 365 -0.55 3.83 -11.31
N TYR A 366 -1.82 3.63 -11.64
CA TYR A 366 -2.43 2.29 -11.63
C TYR A 366 -1.86 1.40 -12.74
N LYS A 367 -1.92 1.84 -14.00
CA LYS A 367 -1.56 0.99 -15.15
C LYS A 367 -0.05 0.70 -15.27
N LYS A 368 0.81 1.67 -14.91
CA LYS A 368 2.28 1.51 -15.06
C LYS A 368 2.97 1.05 -13.79
N LEU A 369 2.44 1.39 -12.61
CA LEU A 369 3.10 1.12 -11.34
C LEU A 369 2.36 0.11 -10.47
N GLY A 370 1.09 -0.17 -10.77
CA GLY A 370 0.26 -1.09 -10.02
C GLY A 370 -0.27 -0.52 -8.69
N ASN A 371 -0.16 0.79 -8.50
CA ASN A 371 -0.67 1.45 -7.31
C ASN A 371 -2.18 1.72 -7.44
N MET A 372 -2.95 1.35 -6.45
CA MET A 372 -4.40 1.54 -6.43
C MET A 372 -4.74 2.87 -5.75
N PRO A 373 -5.39 3.82 -6.45
CA PRO A 373 -5.75 5.11 -5.86
C PRO A 373 -6.74 5.00 -4.70
N GLY A 374 -6.68 5.96 -3.76
CA GLY A 374 -7.59 6.03 -2.61
C GLY A 374 -8.86 6.84 -2.83
N ILE A 375 -9.21 7.18 -4.07
CA ILE A 375 -10.35 8.03 -4.44
C ILE A 375 -11.54 7.16 -4.82
N LYS A 376 -12.71 7.43 -4.22
CA LYS A 376 -13.95 6.66 -4.47
C LYS A 376 -14.34 6.64 -5.94
N SER A 377 -14.37 7.81 -6.60
CA SER A 377 -14.79 7.91 -8.00
C SER A 377 -13.89 7.12 -8.95
N PHE A 378 -12.62 6.92 -8.64
CA PHE A 378 -11.71 6.14 -9.48
C PHE A 378 -12.25 4.73 -9.74
N PHE A 379 -12.69 4.04 -8.70
CA PHE A 379 -13.19 2.66 -8.81
C PHE A 379 -14.57 2.58 -9.48
N GLU A 380 -15.38 3.63 -9.31
CA GLU A 380 -16.69 3.73 -9.94
C GLU A 380 -16.59 4.05 -11.45
N GLU A 381 -15.70 4.97 -11.80
CA GLU A 381 -15.54 5.46 -13.18
C GLU A 381 -14.66 4.53 -14.04
N HIS A 382 -13.77 3.73 -13.43
CA HIS A 382 -12.76 2.92 -14.10
C HIS A 382 -12.89 1.43 -13.80
N ARG A 383 -14.10 0.94 -13.60
CA ARG A 383 -14.38 -0.48 -13.36
C ARG A 383 -13.83 -1.39 -14.44
N ASP A 384 -13.89 -0.93 -15.69
CA ASP A 384 -13.33 -1.64 -16.85
C ASP A 384 -11.82 -1.86 -16.75
N TRP A 385 -11.07 -0.94 -16.13
CA TRP A 385 -9.63 -1.13 -15.92
C TRP A 385 -9.36 -2.20 -14.85
N LEU A 386 -10.14 -2.19 -13.78
CA LEU A 386 -10.04 -3.22 -12.75
C LEU A 386 -10.39 -4.61 -13.33
N GLU A 387 -11.42 -4.68 -14.16
CA GLU A 387 -11.84 -5.93 -14.83
C GLU A 387 -10.82 -6.42 -15.87
N ALA A 388 -10.13 -5.51 -16.56
CA ALA A 388 -9.06 -5.85 -17.50
C ALA A 388 -7.85 -6.50 -16.82
N GLY A 389 -7.62 -6.17 -15.55
CA GLY A 389 -6.52 -6.71 -14.75
C GLY A 389 -5.13 -6.19 -15.17
N THR A 390 -4.13 -6.64 -14.47
CA THR A 390 -2.71 -6.27 -14.60
C THR A 390 -1.85 -7.50 -14.88
N GLU A 391 -0.55 -7.32 -15.11
CA GLU A 391 0.41 -8.43 -15.19
C GLU A 391 0.47 -9.25 -13.88
N LEU A 392 0.26 -8.61 -12.73
CA LEU A 392 0.20 -9.30 -11.44
C LEU A 392 -1.04 -10.20 -11.33
N ASP A 393 -2.17 -9.76 -11.88
CA ASP A 393 -3.38 -10.59 -11.95
C ASP A 393 -3.16 -11.84 -12.79
N GLN A 394 -2.41 -11.73 -13.89
CA GLN A 394 -2.01 -12.88 -14.71
C GLN A 394 -1.07 -13.82 -13.94
N PHE A 395 -0.10 -13.27 -13.20
CA PHE A 395 0.80 -14.06 -12.37
C PHE A 395 0.03 -14.87 -11.31
N PHE A 396 -1.01 -14.29 -10.71
CA PHE A 396 -1.86 -14.97 -9.71
C PHE A 396 -2.96 -15.84 -10.30
N ASN A 397 -3.25 -15.71 -11.61
CA ASN A 397 -4.44 -16.25 -12.24
C ASN A 397 -5.72 -15.88 -11.48
N GLN A 398 -5.76 -14.63 -10.99
CA GLN A 398 -6.84 -14.03 -10.20
C GLN A 398 -6.82 -12.51 -10.38
N ASN A 399 -7.97 -11.89 -10.50
CA ASN A 399 -8.06 -10.44 -10.50
C ASN A 399 -7.91 -9.89 -9.07
N LEU A 400 -6.70 -9.50 -8.70
CA LEU A 400 -6.35 -9.01 -7.37
C LEU A 400 -7.00 -7.67 -7.08
N SER A 401 -7.05 -6.77 -8.08
CA SER A 401 -7.62 -5.44 -7.92
C SER A 401 -9.10 -5.51 -7.53
N LEU A 402 -9.87 -6.39 -8.17
CA LEU A 402 -11.27 -6.64 -7.80
C LEU A 402 -11.37 -7.26 -6.42
N THR A 403 -10.54 -8.27 -6.11
CA THR A 403 -10.54 -8.90 -4.77
C THR A 403 -10.23 -7.87 -3.68
N PHE A 404 -9.22 -6.99 -3.88
CA PHE A 404 -8.93 -5.95 -2.91
C PHE A 404 -10.07 -4.96 -2.75
N TYR A 405 -10.65 -4.50 -3.85
CA TYR A 405 -11.66 -3.45 -3.81
C TYR A 405 -13.04 -3.96 -3.40
N ASP A 406 -13.49 -5.08 -3.97
CA ASP A 406 -14.86 -5.59 -3.75
C ASP A 406 -14.98 -6.40 -2.46
N ASP A 407 -13.97 -7.24 -2.16
CA ASP A 407 -14.07 -8.23 -1.08
C ASP A 407 -13.38 -7.75 0.21
N ILE A 408 -12.29 -6.95 0.12
CA ILE A 408 -11.48 -6.61 1.28
C ILE A 408 -11.73 -5.18 1.77
N VAL A 409 -11.76 -4.17 0.89
CA VAL A 409 -11.96 -2.75 1.28
C VAL A 409 -13.20 -2.53 2.15
N PRO A 410 -14.37 -3.15 1.87
CA PRO A 410 -15.56 -2.93 2.69
C PRO A 410 -15.43 -3.37 4.15
N GLU A 411 -14.49 -4.29 4.43
CA GLU A 411 -14.27 -4.88 5.74
C GLU A 411 -13.12 -4.20 6.52
N VAL A 412 -12.47 -3.19 5.92
CA VAL A 412 -11.32 -2.51 6.54
C VAL A 412 -11.77 -1.35 7.40
N THR A 413 -11.26 -1.29 8.63
CA THR A 413 -11.40 -0.15 9.53
C THR A 413 -10.09 0.59 9.68
N GLY A 414 -10.09 1.89 9.42
CA GLY A 414 -8.94 2.77 9.64
C GLY A 414 -8.92 3.35 11.05
N SER A 415 -7.74 3.57 11.60
CA SER A 415 -7.56 4.28 12.88
C SER A 415 -6.44 5.31 12.79
N THR A 416 -6.64 6.47 13.44
CA THR A 416 -5.61 7.51 13.52
C THR A 416 -4.38 7.00 14.25
N GLN A 417 -3.22 7.13 13.61
CA GLN A 417 -1.95 6.76 14.20
C GLN A 417 -1.39 7.91 15.05
N THR A 418 -0.65 7.54 16.08
CA THR A 418 -0.03 8.45 17.04
C THR A 418 1.47 8.16 17.15
N LYS A 419 2.21 9.02 17.82
CA LYS A 419 3.64 8.79 18.11
C LYS A 419 3.91 7.49 18.89
N TYR A 420 2.91 6.95 19.58
CA TYR A 420 3.07 5.74 20.37
C TYR A 420 2.95 4.44 19.55
N ASP A 421 2.42 4.49 18.33
CA ASP A 421 2.26 3.30 17.48
C ASP A 421 3.60 2.61 17.20
N SER A 422 4.63 3.37 16.88
CA SER A 422 5.99 2.84 16.67
C SER A 422 6.61 2.28 17.96
N ILE A 423 6.32 2.89 19.11
CA ILE A 423 6.78 2.41 20.42
C ILE A 423 6.13 1.07 20.75
N VAL A 424 4.82 0.96 20.58
CA VAL A 424 4.07 -0.29 20.77
C VAL A 424 4.58 -1.38 19.84
N GLN A 425 4.83 -1.07 18.56
CA GLN A 425 5.38 -2.04 17.61
C GLN A 425 6.80 -2.48 17.99
N THR A 426 7.65 -1.55 18.42
CA THR A 426 9.03 -1.85 18.87
C THR A 426 9.02 -2.74 20.12
N ALA A 427 8.14 -2.45 21.07
CA ALA A 427 7.99 -3.27 22.27
C ALA A 427 7.55 -4.70 21.92
N PHE A 428 6.55 -4.85 21.02
CA PHE A 428 6.15 -6.17 20.52
C PHE A 428 7.32 -6.92 19.87
N ASN A 429 8.04 -6.27 18.96
CA ASN A 429 9.16 -6.88 18.24
C ASN A 429 10.28 -7.35 19.18
N SER A 430 10.48 -6.69 20.31
CA SER A 430 11.47 -7.08 21.31
C SER A 430 11.07 -8.31 22.13
N LEU A 431 9.78 -8.61 22.24
CA LEU A 431 9.23 -9.63 23.14
C LEU A 431 8.78 -10.90 22.42
N PHE A 432 8.26 -10.80 21.19
CA PHE A 432 7.66 -11.95 20.52
C PHE A 432 8.64 -13.13 20.32
N PRO A 433 9.96 -12.96 20.12
CA PRO A 433 10.87 -14.09 20.02
C PRO A 433 10.97 -14.92 21.32
N LEU A 434 10.76 -14.28 22.47
CA LEU A 434 10.65 -14.98 23.75
C LEU A 434 9.33 -15.76 23.82
N TRP A 435 8.20 -15.10 23.50
CA TRP A 435 6.86 -15.72 23.56
C TRP A 435 6.69 -16.91 22.61
N MET A 436 7.40 -16.90 21.48
CA MET A 436 7.43 -18.04 20.56
C MET A 436 8.15 -19.26 21.15
N LYS A 437 9.19 -19.02 21.96
CA LYS A 437 10.06 -20.10 22.50
C LYS A 437 9.56 -20.65 23.82
N ASP A 438 9.04 -19.75 24.68
CA ASP A 438 8.60 -20.10 26.02
C ASP A 438 7.07 -20.22 26.07
N THR A 439 6.57 -21.42 25.83
CA THR A 439 5.14 -21.72 25.88
C THR A 439 4.52 -21.68 27.28
N SER A 440 5.35 -21.54 28.33
CA SER A 440 4.83 -21.32 29.69
C SER A 440 4.30 -19.92 29.92
N ILE A 441 4.69 -18.95 29.05
CA ILE A 441 4.15 -17.60 29.06
C ILE A 441 2.79 -17.61 28.39
N GLY A 442 1.72 -17.42 29.19
CA GLY A 442 0.34 -17.26 28.69
C GLY A 442 0.02 -15.81 28.36
N VAL A 443 -1.21 -15.59 27.91
CA VAL A 443 -1.70 -14.27 27.48
C VAL A 443 -1.50 -13.18 28.52
N ASP A 444 -1.91 -13.41 29.77
CA ASP A 444 -1.81 -12.42 30.83
C ASP A 444 -0.35 -12.05 31.14
N GLY A 445 0.55 -13.05 31.17
CA GLY A 445 1.98 -12.83 31.37
C GLY A 445 2.60 -12.03 30.22
N ALA A 446 2.21 -12.31 28.99
CA ALA A 446 2.67 -11.58 27.82
C ALA A 446 2.15 -10.14 27.80
N LEU A 447 0.89 -9.91 28.15
CA LEU A 447 0.32 -8.55 28.26
C LEU A 447 1.02 -7.70 29.33
N GLU A 448 1.35 -8.28 30.49
CA GLU A 448 2.10 -7.57 31.54
C GLU A 448 3.52 -7.21 31.07
N GLN A 449 4.24 -8.15 30.43
CA GLN A 449 5.55 -7.87 29.83
C GLN A 449 5.46 -6.79 28.75
N PHE A 450 4.40 -6.82 27.94
CA PHE A 450 4.16 -5.83 26.89
C PHE A 450 3.91 -4.43 27.45
N LYS A 451 3.06 -4.33 28.46
CA LYS A 451 2.81 -3.05 29.17
C LYS A 451 4.09 -2.48 29.75
N GLU A 452 4.89 -3.31 30.41
CA GLU A 452 6.18 -2.89 30.98
C GLU A 452 7.14 -2.39 29.89
N ALA A 453 7.26 -3.11 28.78
CA ALA A 453 8.12 -2.71 27.68
C ALA A 453 7.70 -1.39 27.04
N VAL A 454 6.38 -1.17 26.84
CA VAL A 454 5.85 0.10 26.35
C VAL A 454 6.07 1.22 27.36
N LYS A 455 5.84 0.98 28.67
CA LYS A 455 6.05 1.97 29.73
C LYS A 455 7.50 2.43 29.82
N ASN A 456 8.44 1.52 29.60
CA ASN A 456 9.88 1.84 29.61
C ASN A 456 10.28 2.76 28.44
N GLN A 457 9.56 2.69 27.30
CA GLN A 457 9.81 3.51 26.13
C GLN A 457 8.96 4.80 26.07
N ALA A 458 7.82 4.83 26.77
CA ALA A 458 6.90 5.97 26.87
C ALA A 458 6.58 6.27 28.34
N PRO A 459 7.57 6.70 29.15
CA PRO A 459 7.36 6.91 30.59
C PRO A 459 6.33 7.99 30.92
N GLU A 460 6.06 8.93 30.00
CA GLU A 460 5.05 9.96 30.13
C GLU A 460 3.62 9.46 29.89
N ALA A 461 3.45 8.30 29.23
CA ALA A 461 2.13 7.75 28.94
C ALA A 461 1.56 6.97 30.12
N THR A 462 0.23 6.92 30.20
CA THR A 462 -0.51 6.04 31.11
C THR A 462 -0.78 4.73 30.38
N ILE A 463 -0.22 3.63 30.87
CA ILE A 463 -0.42 2.29 30.26
C ILE A 463 -1.46 1.52 31.09
N LYS A 464 -2.53 1.04 30.43
CA LYS A 464 -3.60 0.24 31.03
C LYS A 464 -3.67 -1.17 30.45
#